data_7290a30f924638cf53e95323e709650c
#
_entry.id   7290a30f924638cf53e95323e709650c
#
_cell.length_a   1.000
_cell.length_b   1.000
_cell.length_c   1.000
_cell.angle_alpha   90.00
_cell.angle_beta   90.00
_cell.angle_gamma   90.00
#
_symmetry.space_group_name_H-M   'P 1'
#
loop_
_entity.id
_entity.type
_entity.pdbx_description
1 polymer ?
#
loop_
_entity_poly.entity_id
_entity_poly.type
_entity_poly.pdbx_seq_one_letter_code
_entity_poly.pdbx_strand_id
1 'polypeptide(L)'
;SKLMTVDVFGAEDDAAARRIGLAIGKSPLVKTAVAGADANWGRIVMAVGKSGERVDRDRLSIEIGGHQVARRGRVVPGYDEAPIARHMRGQRIHIAVDVGAASGKAKGRTRIWASDLTHGYISINADYRS
;
A
#
# COMPACT_ATOMS: atom_id res chain seq x y z
N SER A 1 14.75 4.53 -9.62
CA SER A 1 13.80 3.91 -8.69
C SER A 1 12.54 4.75 -8.56
N LYS A 2 11.49 4.11 -8.08
CA LYS A 2 10.18 4.74 -7.93
C LYS A 2 9.95 5.20 -6.50
N LEU A 3 9.21 6.28 -6.34
CA LEU A 3 8.74 6.75 -5.05
C LEU A 3 7.31 6.25 -4.83
N MET A 4 7.10 5.57 -3.71
CA MET A 4 5.76 5.13 -3.29
C MET A 4 5.23 6.10 -2.25
N THR A 5 3.98 6.50 -2.41
CA THR A 5 3.22 7.18 -1.37
C THR A 5 2.12 6.22 -0.94
N VAL A 6 2.10 5.89 0.34
CA VAL A 6 1.12 4.96 0.92
C VAL A 6 0.26 5.73 1.91
N ASP A 7 -1.02 5.85 1.60
CA ASP A 7 -2.02 6.43 2.49
C ASP A 7 -2.82 5.31 3.14
N VAL A 8 -2.97 5.35 4.45
CA VAL A 8 -3.77 4.40 5.21
C VAL A 8 -4.87 5.15 5.94
N PHE A 9 -6.08 4.64 5.83
CA PHE A 9 -7.27 5.20 6.47
C PHE A 9 -8.03 4.12 7.24
N GLY A 10 -8.94 4.55 8.08
CA GLY A 10 -9.85 3.64 8.76
C GLY A 10 -9.21 2.73 9.78
N ALA A 11 -8.02 3.05 10.23
CA ALA A 11 -7.35 2.31 11.29
C ALA A 11 -7.91 2.68 12.65
N GLU A 12 -7.60 1.89 13.65
CA GLU A 12 -8.06 2.12 15.02
C GLU A 12 -7.64 3.49 15.55
N ASP A 13 -6.40 3.87 15.27
CA ASP A 13 -5.84 5.18 15.59
C ASP A 13 -4.69 5.50 14.61
N ASP A 14 -4.11 6.69 14.73
CA ASP A 14 -3.02 7.12 13.83
C ASP A 14 -1.78 6.26 14.00
N ALA A 15 -1.48 5.80 15.21
CA ALA A 15 -0.33 4.92 15.44
C ALA A 15 -0.51 3.57 14.75
N ALA A 16 -1.71 2.99 14.81
CA ALA A 16 -2.04 1.78 14.08
C ALA A 16 -1.93 1.98 12.57
N ALA A 17 -2.46 3.10 12.06
CA ALA A 17 -2.35 3.46 10.65
C ALA A 17 -0.88 3.53 10.21
N ARG A 18 -0.03 4.16 11.02
CA ARG A 18 1.39 4.27 10.73
C ARG A 18 2.07 2.90 10.65
N ARG A 19 1.76 2.00 11.59
CA ARG A 19 2.33 0.65 11.57
C ARG A 19 1.90 -0.12 10.32
N ILE A 20 0.64 0.02 9.92
CA ILE A 20 0.14 -0.60 8.69
C ILE A 20 0.85 0.00 7.47
N GLY A 21 0.95 1.32 7.40
CA GLY A 21 1.63 2.00 6.31
C GLY A 21 3.08 1.58 6.18
N LEU A 22 3.79 1.48 7.30
CA LEU A 22 5.18 1.00 7.32
C LEU A 22 5.27 -0.46 6.87
N ALA A 23 4.33 -1.31 7.28
CA ALA A 23 4.31 -2.70 6.84
C ALA A 23 4.20 -2.80 5.32
N ILE A 24 3.34 -1.97 4.71
CA ILE A 24 3.22 -1.91 3.26
C ILE A 24 4.50 -1.36 2.63
N GLY A 25 4.98 -0.22 3.11
CA GLY A 25 6.14 0.47 2.54
C GLY A 25 7.44 -0.31 2.68
N LYS A 26 7.56 -1.18 3.68
CA LYS A 26 8.74 -2.02 3.92
C LYS A 26 8.60 -3.41 3.32
N SER A 27 7.45 -3.78 2.80
CA SER A 27 7.22 -5.13 2.27
C SER A 27 8.09 -5.37 1.02
N PRO A 28 9.00 -6.35 1.05
CA PRO A 28 9.79 -6.68 -0.15
C PRO A 28 8.91 -7.10 -1.32
N LEU A 29 7.82 -7.82 -1.05
CA LEU A 29 6.91 -8.28 -2.11
C LEU A 29 6.16 -7.13 -2.77
N VAL A 30 5.70 -6.14 -1.97
CA VAL A 30 5.07 -4.93 -2.50
C VAL A 30 6.08 -4.12 -3.31
N LYS A 31 7.28 -3.91 -2.77
CA LYS A 31 8.32 -3.14 -3.46
C LYS A 31 8.72 -3.78 -4.79
N THR A 32 8.85 -5.10 -4.81
CA THR A 32 9.17 -5.84 -6.05
C THR A 32 8.07 -5.67 -7.08
N ALA A 33 6.81 -5.74 -6.65
CA ALA A 33 5.68 -5.53 -7.56
C ALA A 33 5.70 -4.10 -8.13
N VAL A 34 5.96 -3.11 -7.30
CA VAL A 34 6.05 -1.71 -7.73
C VAL A 34 7.19 -1.52 -8.72
N ALA A 35 8.37 -2.07 -8.44
CA ALA A 35 9.52 -2.00 -9.33
C ALA A 35 9.21 -2.64 -10.70
N GLY A 36 8.45 -3.72 -10.70
CA GLY A 36 8.03 -4.43 -11.93
C GLY A 36 6.76 -3.87 -12.57
N ALA A 37 6.25 -2.73 -12.11
CA ALA A 37 5.01 -2.13 -12.60
C ALA A 37 3.80 -3.06 -12.51
N ASP A 38 3.78 -3.92 -11.49
CA ASP A 38 2.71 -4.89 -11.23
C ASP A 38 1.78 -4.33 -10.16
N ALA A 39 0.53 -4.07 -10.52
CA ALA A 39 -0.50 -3.57 -9.61
C ALA A 39 -1.05 -4.72 -8.74
N ASN A 40 -0.17 -5.33 -7.95
CA ASN A 40 -0.48 -6.54 -7.18
C ASN A 40 -1.13 -6.18 -5.85
N TRP A 41 -2.44 -5.94 -5.87
CA TRP A 41 -3.18 -5.59 -4.66
C TRP A 41 -3.20 -6.74 -3.63
N GLY A 42 -3.06 -7.99 -4.07
CA GLY A 42 -2.98 -9.14 -3.17
C GLY A 42 -1.77 -9.05 -2.23
N ARG A 43 -0.64 -8.58 -2.75
CA ARG A 43 0.56 -8.36 -1.92
C ARG A 43 0.35 -7.24 -0.90
N ILE A 44 -0.42 -6.22 -1.28
CA ILE A 44 -0.80 -5.14 -0.36
C ILE A 44 -1.66 -5.71 0.78
N VAL A 45 -2.65 -6.53 0.46
CA VAL A 45 -3.49 -7.20 1.47
C VAL A 45 -2.64 -8.03 2.43
N MET A 46 -1.68 -8.79 1.89
CA MET A 46 -0.78 -9.59 2.72
C MET A 46 0.05 -8.72 3.67
N ALA A 47 0.57 -7.60 3.18
CA ALA A 47 1.36 -6.68 4.01
C ALA A 47 0.51 -6.09 5.14
N VAL A 48 -0.72 -5.70 4.84
CA VAL A 48 -1.67 -5.23 5.86
C VAL A 48 -1.88 -6.29 6.93
N GLY A 49 -2.10 -7.54 6.53
CA GLY A 49 -2.26 -8.65 7.47
C GLY A 49 -1.05 -8.88 8.36
N LYS A 50 0.15 -8.71 7.82
CA LYS A 50 1.39 -8.88 8.57
C LYS A 50 1.68 -7.76 9.57
N SER A 51 0.97 -6.63 9.47
CA SER A 51 1.16 -5.53 10.42
C SER A 51 0.78 -5.91 11.85
N GLY A 52 -0.06 -6.92 12.02
CA GLY A 52 -0.57 -7.32 13.33
C GLY A 52 -1.61 -6.38 13.89
N GLU A 53 -1.98 -5.34 13.15
CA GLU A 53 -2.97 -4.38 13.59
C GLU A 53 -4.39 -4.84 13.29
N ARG A 54 -5.35 -4.24 13.99
CA ARG A 54 -6.75 -4.50 13.76
C ARG A 54 -7.16 -3.99 12.39
N VAL A 55 -7.70 -4.89 11.56
CA VAL A 55 -8.26 -4.57 10.24
C VAL A 55 -9.53 -5.38 10.05
N ASP A 56 -10.44 -4.87 9.22
CA ASP A 56 -11.63 -5.61 8.83
C ASP A 56 -11.54 -5.93 7.34
N ARG A 57 -11.22 -7.18 7.03
CA ARG A 57 -11.04 -7.62 5.64
C ARG A 57 -12.30 -7.43 4.80
N ASP A 58 -13.48 -7.56 5.40
CA ASP A 58 -14.75 -7.41 4.68
C ASP A 58 -15.05 -5.95 4.32
N ARG A 59 -14.31 -5.02 4.91
CA ARG A 59 -14.45 -3.58 4.67
C ARG A 59 -13.21 -2.97 4.03
N LEU A 60 -12.19 -3.78 3.80
CA LEU A 60 -10.92 -3.33 3.22
C LEU A 60 -11.14 -2.84 1.78
N SER A 61 -10.62 -1.66 1.48
CA SER A 61 -10.59 -1.17 0.10
C SER A 61 -9.20 -0.65 -0.25
N ILE A 62 -8.84 -0.76 -1.53
CA ILE A 62 -7.53 -0.37 -2.03
C ILE A 62 -7.70 0.41 -3.32
N GLU A 63 -7.01 1.56 -3.39
CA GLU A 63 -6.88 2.34 -4.61
C GLU A 63 -5.42 2.39 -5.03
N ILE A 64 -5.18 2.32 -6.33
CA ILE A 64 -3.85 2.49 -6.93
C ILE A 64 -3.98 3.57 -7.99
N GLY A 65 -3.19 4.65 -7.82
CA GLY A 65 -3.26 5.80 -8.72
C GLY A 65 -4.63 6.46 -8.78
N GLY A 66 -5.37 6.43 -7.66
CA GLY A 66 -6.71 6.99 -7.59
C GLY A 66 -7.81 6.08 -8.14
N HIS A 67 -7.46 4.87 -8.61
CA HIS A 67 -8.42 3.91 -9.16
C HIS A 67 -8.65 2.77 -8.17
N GLN A 68 -9.90 2.52 -7.83
CA GLN A 68 -10.24 1.47 -6.89
C GLN A 68 -10.05 0.08 -7.52
N VAL A 69 -9.20 -0.75 -6.92
CA VAL A 69 -8.91 -2.10 -7.40
C VAL A 69 -9.54 -3.17 -6.51
N ALA A 70 -9.76 -2.86 -5.25
CA ALA A 70 -10.42 -3.76 -4.30
C ALA A 70 -11.37 -2.96 -3.42
N ARG A 71 -12.50 -3.56 -3.12
CA ARG A 71 -13.54 -2.97 -2.28
C ARG A 71 -14.20 -4.10 -1.48
N ARG A 72 -14.43 -3.85 -0.20
CA ARG A 72 -15.02 -4.84 0.71
C ARG A 72 -14.27 -6.18 0.67
N GLY A 73 -12.93 -6.10 0.62
CA GLY A 73 -12.07 -7.27 0.62
C GLY A 73 -12.01 -8.05 -0.69
N ARG A 74 -12.63 -7.56 -1.76
CA ARG A 74 -12.73 -8.25 -3.04
C ARG A 74 -12.32 -7.37 -4.19
N VAL A 75 -11.87 -8.00 -5.28
CA VAL A 75 -11.57 -7.27 -6.50
C VAL A 75 -12.83 -6.53 -6.98
N VAL A 76 -12.63 -5.30 -7.45
CA VAL A 76 -13.73 -4.52 -8.04
C VAL A 76 -14.05 -5.11 -9.42
N PRO A 77 -15.28 -5.61 -9.65
CA PRO A 77 -15.62 -6.16 -10.95
C PRO A 77 -15.48 -5.12 -12.07
N GLY A 78 -14.83 -5.52 -13.15
CA GLY A 78 -14.73 -4.69 -14.35
C GLY A 78 -13.91 -3.41 -14.19
N TYR A 79 -13.01 -3.31 -13.21
CA TYR A 79 -12.15 -2.14 -13.14
C TYR A 79 -11.25 -2.08 -14.39
N ASP A 80 -11.00 -0.84 -14.82
CA ASP A 80 -10.19 -0.62 -16.03
C ASP A 80 -8.70 -0.73 -15.68
N GLU A 81 -8.03 -1.74 -16.23
CA GLU A 81 -6.62 -1.98 -15.97
C GLU A 81 -5.70 -0.97 -16.66
N ALA A 82 -6.15 -0.36 -17.76
CA ALA A 82 -5.28 0.50 -18.55
C ALA A 82 -4.76 1.73 -17.80
N PRO A 83 -5.59 2.53 -17.10
CA PRO A 83 -5.08 3.67 -16.35
C PRO A 83 -4.21 3.24 -15.18
N ILE A 84 -4.51 2.10 -14.56
CA ILE A 84 -3.71 1.56 -13.46
C ILE A 84 -2.33 1.14 -13.97
N ALA A 85 -2.29 0.44 -15.10
CA ALA A 85 -1.03 0.03 -15.72
C ALA A 85 -0.18 1.23 -16.11
N ARG A 86 -0.80 2.29 -16.66
CA ARG A 86 -0.08 3.53 -16.96
C ARG A 86 0.52 4.15 -15.70
N HIS A 87 -0.27 4.20 -14.62
CA HIS A 87 0.18 4.73 -13.34
C HIS A 87 1.39 3.95 -12.83
N MET A 88 1.31 2.62 -12.88
CA MET A 88 2.37 1.75 -12.36
C MET A 88 3.66 1.87 -13.16
N ARG A 89 3.62 2.28 -14.42
CA ARG A 89 4.82 2.52 -15.22
C ARG A 89 5.50 3.84 -14.91
N GLY A 90 4.85 4.72 -14.15
CA GLY A 90 5.40 6.02 -13.76
C GLY A 90 6.42 5.91 -12.64
N GLN A 91 6.99 7.04 -12.26
CA GLN A 91 8.00 7.13 -11.22
C GLN A 91 7.41 7.37 -9.82
N ARG A 92 6.16 7.79 -9.75
CA ARG A 92 5.46 8.05 -8.50
C ARG A 92 4.24 7.17 -8.41
N ILE A 93 4.24 6.28 -7.44
CA ILE A 93 3.17 5.30 -7.26
C ILE A 93 2.38 5.67 -6.01
N HIS A 94 1.09 5.81 -6.15
CA HIS A 94 0.19 6.12 -5.04
C HIS A 94 -0.68 4.92 -4.71
N ILE A 95 -0.62 4.49 -3.46
CA ILE A 95 -1.42 3.40 -2.90
C ILE A 95 -2.22 3.98 -1.74
N ALA A 96 -3.53 3.80 -1.75
CA ALA A 96 -4.40 4.19 -0.66
C ALA A 96 -5.19 2.99 -0.18
N VAL A 97 -5.18 2.77 1.14
CA VAL A 97 -5.84 1.61 1.76
C VAL A 97 -6.73 2.08 2.89
N ASP A 98 -8.01 1.71 2.82
CA ASP A 98 -8.93 1.84 3.95
C ASP A 98 -9.04 0.47 4.61
N VAL A 99 -8.56 0.35 5.83
CA VAL A 99 -8.49 -0.95 6.51
C VAL A 99 -9.77 -1.29 7.29
N GLY A 100 -10.75 -0.41 7.28
CA GLY A 100 -12.09 -0.68 7.79
C GLY A 100 -12.20 -0.97 9.28
N ALA A 101 -11.15 -0.71 10.07
CA ALA A 101 -11.15 -1.02 11.50
C ALA A 101 -11.95 -0.01 12.33
N ALA A 102 -12.00 1.23 11.88
CA ALA A 102 -12.73 2.27 12.60
C ALA A 102 -14.22 2.16 12.32
N SER A 103 -15.01 2.16 13.38
CA SER A 103 -16.46 2.07 13.29
C SER A 103 -17.04 3.40 12.80
N GLY A 104 -17.71 3.36 11.64
CA GLY A 104 -18.51 4.48 11.11
C GLY A 104 -17.75 5.59 10.42
N LYS A 105 -16.49 5.87 10.76
CA LYS A 105 -15.67 6.91 10.13
C LYS A 105 -14.22 6.51 10.12
N ALA A 106 -13.50 6.95 9.10
CA ALA A 106 -12.06 6.82 9.04
C ALA A 106 -11.46 7.60 10.23
N LYS A 107 -10.92 6.90 11.21
CA LYS A 107 -10.43 7.48 12.45
C LYS A 107 -8.92 7.65 12.42
N GLY A 108 -8.19 6.54 12.28
CA GLY A 108 -6.73 6.59 12.20
C GLY A 108 -6.26 6.67 10.76
N ARG A 109 -5.29 7.54 10.49
CA ARG A 109 -4.73 7.69 9.16
C ARG A 109 -3.28 8.12 9.21
N THR A 110 -2.57 7.82 8.11
CA THR A 110 -1.17 8.18 7.94
C THR A 110 -0.82 8.27 6.47
N ARG A 111 0.30 8.93 6.19
CA ARG A 111 0.95 8.90 4.88
C ARG A 111 2.41 8.51 5.06
N ILE A 112 2.84 7.53 4.30
CA ILE A 112 4.21 7.02 4.32
C ILE A 112 4.81 7.16 2.93
N TRP A 113 6.08 7.52 2.86
CA TRP A 113 6.84 7.53 1.63
C TRP A 113 7.92 6.45 1.69
N ALA A 114 8.10 5.72 0.59
CA ALA A 114 9.10 4.67 0.48
C ALA A 114 9.58 4.57 -0.96
N SER A 115 10.80 4.08 -1.15
CA SER A 115 11.29 3.73 -2.47
C SER A 115 10.98 2.27 -2.78
N ASP A 116 10.91 1.95 -4.06
CA ASP A 116 10.79 0.58 -4.50
C ASP A 116 12.05 -0.21 -4.18
N LEU A 117 11.95 -1.54 -4.23
CA LEU A 117 13.05 -2.43 -3.93
C LEU A 117 13.96 -2.55 -5.14
N THR A 118 15.07 -1.82 -5.13
CA THR A 118 16.16 -1.97 -6.10
C THR A 118 17.43 -2.36 -5.38
N HIS A 119 18.33 -3.05 -6.07
CA HIS A 119 19.60 -3.47 -5.48
C HIS A 119 20.43 -2.26 -5.01
N GLY A 120 20.55 -1.25 -5.87
CA GLY A 120 21.31 -0.05 -5.52
C GLY A 120 20.75 0.66 -4.29
N TYR A 121 19.44 0.79 -4.20
CA TYR A 121 18.79 1.41 -3.05
C TYR A 121 19.04 0.61 -1.77
N ILE A 122 18.92 -0.70 -1.84
CA ILE A 122 19.16 -1.55 -0.68
C ILE A 122 20.58 -1.41 -0.16
N SER A 123 21.57 -1.41 -1.04
CA SER A 123 22.97 -1.27 -0.67
C SER A 123 23.24 0.06 0.01
N ILE A 124 22.76 1.16 -0.58
CA ILE A 124 22.94 2.50 -0.02
C ILE A 124 22.27 2.59 1.34
N ASN A 125 21.06 2.09 1.46
CA ASN A 125 20.32 2.17 2.72
C ASN A 125 20.98 1.32 3.82
N ALA A 126 21.48 0.15 3.49
CA ALA A 126 22.20 -0.70 4.44
C ALA A 126 23.47 -0.01 4.94
N ASP A 127 24.26 0.57 4.05
CA ASP A 127 25.48 1.31 4.41
C ASP A 127 25.16 2.51 5.29
N TYR A 128 24.06 3.18 4.99
CA TYR A 128 23.65 4.38 5.72
C TYR A 128 23.25 4.05 7.16
N ARG A 129 22.77 2.85 7.41
CA ARG A 129 22.33 2.43 8.74
C ARG A 129 23.43 1.82 9.60
N SER A 130 24.45 1.41 8.96
CA SER A 130 25.60 0.87 9.67
C SER A 130 26.53 1.97 10.13
#